data_93d652a21f33c92bfe37afc58a35b034
#
_entry.id   93d652a21f33c92bfe37afc58a35b034
#
_cell.length_a   1.000
_cell.length_b   1.000
_cell.length_c   1.000
_cell.angle_alpha   90.00
_cell.angle_beta   90.00
_cell.angle_gamma   90.00
#
_symmetry.space_group_name_H-M   'P 1'
#
loop_
_entity.id
_entity.type
_entity.pdbx_description
1 polymer ?
#
loop_
_entity_poly.entity_id
_entity_poly.type
_entity_poly.pdbx_seq_one_letter_code
_entity_poly.pdbx_strand_id
1 'polypeptide(L)'
;MQADFHEYKKISNFINLIKNNEDLEFIIGSGFSESLEKELPLNLSLNKGNSIYLHKQIKSKKFFLDLKKNKICIPHWTLKKDISSNYLVKDFKSFGGNMINNYIKKIKLNKTQYFQKIIKGEHISIQFYSKDLDIKILSICKQLFRKDHCNPFIIESIVSKKFKRTIINKLHKICLRISRFYNLNGINNLDLILEFKTKKLFVIELNARPGLSTNMIYSKHKTIFKKSFEKEKFKNPSFFFGTHIIYSDKKLTLNKKQYEYIKNIQFSNNFSELPRENEIIEKDEPICLVHCKSKKFKILRDKLKKISYKFIRNLELPDG
;
A
#
# COMPACT_ATOMS: atom_id res chain seq x y z
N MET A 1 -12.58 -14.37 -12.05
CA MET A 1 -12.76 -15.32 -10.92
C MET A 1 -12.45 -14.55 -9.63
N GLN A 2 -13.29 -14.65 -8.64
CA GLN A 2 -13.01 -14.16 -7.29
C GLN A 2 -12.83 -15.40 -6.40
N ALA A 3 -11.73 -15.48 -5.67
CA ALA A 3 -11.45 -16.53 -4.70
C ALA A 3 -10.92 -15.87 -3.42
N ASP A 4 -11.29 -16.42 -2.28
CA ASP A 4 -10.68 -16.06 -1.01
C ASP A 4 -9.22 -16.54 -0.98
N PHE A 5 -8.33 -15.83 -0.30
CA PHE A 5 -6.92 -16.20 -0.18
C PHE A 5 -6.71 -17.58 0.47
N HIS A 6 -7.70 -18.09 1.21
CA HIS A 6 -7.70 -19.43 1.78
C HIS A 6 -8.13 -20.53 0.79
N GLU A 7 -8.69 -20.18 -0.36
CA GLU A 7 -9.14 -21.12 -1.38
C GLU A 7 -8.00 -21.51 -2.35
N TYR A 8 -6.90 -22.02 -1.81
CA TYR A 8 -5.68 -22.36 -2.55
C TYR A 8 -5.92 -23.23 -3.79
N LYS A 9 -6.85 -24.19 -3.70
CA LYS A 9 -7.19 -25.06 -4.86
C LYS A 9 -7.80 -24.26 -6.01
N LYS A 10 -8.71 -23.32 -5.73
CA LYS A 10 -9.31 -22.47 -6.77
C LYS A 10 -8.28 -21.54 -7.39
N ILE A 11 -7.41 -20.95 -6.57
CA ILE A 11 -6.32 -20.07 -7.05
C ILE A 11 -5.35 -20.87 -7.91
N SER A 12 -4.93 -22.05 -7.47
CA SER A 12 -4.04 -22.94 -8.23
C SER A 12 -4.64 -23.36 -9.56
N ASN A 13 -5.91 -23.78 -9.57
CA ASN A 13 -6.62 -24.16 -10.80
C ASN A 13 -6.72 -22.98 -11.77
N PHE A 14 -7.02 -21.77 -11.28
CA PHE A 14 -7.06 -20.57 -12.11
C PHE A 14 -5.70 -20.23 -12.71
N ILE A 15 -4.62 -20.33 -11.94
CA ILE A 15 -3.26 -20.09 -12.43
C ILE A 15 -2.87 -21.14 -13.48
N ASN A 16 -3.28 -22.38 -13.29
CA ASN A 16 -3.05 -23.43 -14.28
C ASN A 16 -3.82 -23.18 -15.60
N LEU A 17 -5.05 -22.67 -15.51
CA LEU A 17 -5.83 -22.25 -16.70
C LEU A 17 -5.15 -21.09 -17.45
N ILE A 18 -4.60 -20.13 -16.71
CA ILE A 18 -3.87 -18.98 -17.27
C ILE A 18 -2.55 -19.42 -17.90
N LYS A 19 -1.88 -20.42 -17.33
CA LYS A 19 -0.57 -20.92 -17.79
C LYS A 19 -0.58 -21.36 -19.26
N ASN A 20 -1.71 -21.85 -19.75
CA ASN A 20 -1.88 -22.28 -21.12
C ASN A 20 -2.12 -21.12 -22.10
N ASN A 21 -2.21 -19.88 -21.61
CA ASN A 21 -2.39 -18.68 -22.40
C ASN A 21 -1.12 -17.82 -22.28
N GLU A 22 -0.26 -17.87 -23.29
CA GLU A 22 1.05 -17.21 -23.34
C GLU A 22 0.99 -15.68 -23.17
N ASP A 23 -0.17 -15.07 -23.44
CA ASP A 23 -0.38 -13.63 -23.34
C ASP A 23 -0.74 -13.15 -21.93
N LEU A 24 -0.96 -14.06 -20.97
CA LEU A 24 -1.39 -13.71 -19.62
C LEU A 24 -0.22 -13.71 -18.62
N GLU A 25 -0.08 -12.59 -17.94
CA GLU A 25 0.90 -12.38 -16.89
C GLU A 25 0.16 -11.98 -15.59
N PHE A 26 0.70 -12.33 -14.43
CA PHE A 26 0.13 -11.93 -13.16
C PHE A 26 1.15 -11.21 -12.24
N ILE A 27 0.64 -10.45 -11.29
CA ILE A 27 1.42 -9.78 -10.26
C ILE A 27 0.78 -10.09 -8.91
N ILE A 28 1.59 -10.52 -7.95
CA ILE A 28 1.14 -10.77 -6.58
C ILE A 28 0.80 -9.43 -5.91
N GLY A 29 -0.43 -9.31 -5.44
CA GLY A 29 -0.96 -8.13 -4.74
C GLY A 29 -0.87 -8.22 -3.22
N SER A 30 -1.43 -7.21 -2.52
CA SER A 30 -1.61 -7.23 -1.06
C SER A 30 -2.64 -8.30 -0.65
N GLY A 31 -2.58 -8.72 0.61
CA GLY A 31 -3.36 -9.85 1.10
C GLY A 31 -2.71 -11.17 0.75
N PHE A 32 -2.50 -11.46 -0.52
CA PHE A 32 -1.84 -12.68 -0.96
C PHE A 32 -0.38 -12.76 -0.50
N SER A 33 0.38 -11.68 -0.65
CA SER A 33 1.80 -11.64 -0.21
C SER A 33 1.98 -11.71 1.31
N GLU A 34 0.99 -11.29 2.09
CA GLU A 34 1.01 -11.28 3.54
C GLU A 34 0.43 -12.56 4.17
N SER A 35 -0.50 -13.23 3.50
CA SER A 35 -1.22 -14.42 4.02
C SER A 35 -0.51 -15.75 3.75
N LEU A 36 0.56 -15.77 2.94
CA LEU A 36 1.27 -16.98 2.56
C LEU A 36 2.08 -17.60 3.71
N GLU A 37 1.39 -18.33 4.57
CA GLU A 37 2.04 -19.27 5.50
C GLU A 37 2.44 -20.58 4.82
N LYS A 38 1.72 -20.99 3.78
CA LYS A 38 1.97 -22.21 3.00
C LYS A 38 2.46 -21.84 1.60
N GLU A 39 3.43 -22.60 1.12
CA GLU A 39 3.92 -22.48 -0.25
C GLU A 39 2.81 -22.91 -1.21
N LEU A 40 2.33 -21.96 -2.00
CA LEU A 40 1.55 -22.32 -3.17
C LEU A 40 2.51 -22.97 -4.17
N PRO A 41 2.17 -24.14 -4.74
CA PRO A 41 2.91 -24.71 -5.87
C PRO A 41 2.63 -23.87 -7.12
N LEU A 42 2.99 -22.60 -7.08
CA LEU A 42 2.86 -21.68 -8.18
C LEU A 42 4.06 -21.89 -9.09
N ASN A 43 3.82 -22.37 -10.29
CA ASN A 43 4.79 -22.22 -11.36
C ASN A 43 4.91 -20.72 -11.68
N LEU A 44 5.89 -20.09 -11.04
CA LEU A 44 6.04 -18.61 -10.99
C LEU A 44 6.61 -18.02 -12.29
N SER A 45 6.72 -18.79 -13.37
CA SER A 45 7.22 -18.30 -14.67
C SER A 45 6.40 -17.13 -15.24
N LEU A 46 5.11 -17.08 -14.93
CA LEU A 46 4.19 -16.02 -15.35
C LEU A 46 4.14 -14.82 -14.38
N ASN A 47 4.82 -14.91 -13.22
CA ASN A 47 4.85 -13.79 -12.28
C ASN A 47 5.84 -12.72 -12.74
N LYS A 48 5.33 -11.56 -13.14
CA LYS A 48 6.13 -10.38 -13.50
C LYS A 48 6.45 -9.47 -12.32
N GLY A 49 6.10 -9.91 -11.11
CA GLY A 49 6.45 -9.24 -9.85
C GLY A 49 7.62 -9.91 -9.14
N ASN A 50 7.72 -9.63 -7.85
CA ASN A 50 8.77 -10.17 -6.99
C ASN A 50 8.41 -11.56 -6.46
N SER A 51 9.42 -12.33 -6.07
CA SER A 51 9.24 -13.66 -5.50
C SER A 51 8.62 -13.61 -4.10
N ILE A 52 7.94 -14.68 -3.72
CA ILE A 52 7.38 -14.87 -2.37
C ILE A 52 8.49 -14.84 -1.29
N TYR A 53 9.65 -15.40 -1.58
CA TYR A 53 10.81 -15.37 -0.67
C TYR A 53 11.23 -13.95 -0.33
N LEU A 54 11.21 -13.05 -1.31
CA LEU A 54 11.52 -11.64 -1.08
C LEU A 54 10.50 -11.00 -0.13
N HIS A 55 9.20 -11.28 -0.30
CA HIS A 55 8.16 -10.77 0.62
C HIS A 55 8.43 -11.22 2.07
N LYS A 56 8.80 -12.48 2.30
CA LYS A 56 9.17 -12.99 3.64
C LYS A 56 10.45 -12.30 4.17
N GLN A 57 11.44 -12.07 3.33
CA GLN A 57 12.72 -11.44 3.71
C GLN A 57 12.53 -10.01 4.17
N ILE A 58 11.79 -9.19 3.41
CA ILE A 58 11.56 -7.78 3.73
C ILE A 58 10.64 -7.56 4.94
N LYS A 59 9.84 -8.55 5.32
CA LYS A 59 9.00 -8.55 6.54
C LYS A 59 9.72 -9.16 7.75
N SER A 60 11.00 -8.85 7.91
CA SER A 60 11.84 -9.36 9.02
C SER A 60 12.87 -8.32 9.49
N LYS A 61 13.51 -8.59 10.62
CA LYS A 61 14.64 -7.75 11.10
C LYS A 61 15.78 -7.62 10.07
N LYS A 62 15.91 -8.63 9.19
CA LYS A 62 16.94 -8.63 8.14
C LYS A 62 16.81 -7.42 7.22
N PHE A 63 15.58 -6.98 6.90
CA PHE A 63 15.34 -5.77 6.11
C PHE A 63 16.08 -4.55 6.67
N PHE A 64 15.93 -4.25 7.96
CA PHE A 64 16.60 -3.10 8.57
C PHE A 64 18.11 -3.25 8.63
N LEU A 65 18.61 -4.45 8.85
CA LEU A 65 20.06 -4.73 8.84
C LEU A 65 20.64 -4.52 7.43
N ASP A 66 19.94 -5.00 6.41
CA ASP A 66 20.31 -4.84 5.01
C ASP A 66 20.32 -3.35 4.58
N LEU A 67 19.30 -2.57 4.98
CA LEU A 67 19.26 -1.13 4.70
C LEU A 67 20.40 -0.39 5.39
N LYS A 68 20.70 -0.74 6.65
CA LYS A 68 21.84 -0.16 7.40
C LYS A 68 23.17 -0.47 6.72
N LYS A 69 23.40 -1.73 6.31
CA LYS A 69 24.59 -2.17 5.56
C LYS A 69 24.74 -1.36 4.26
N ASN A 70 23.63 -1.05 3.59
CA ASN A 70 23.60 -0.25 2.37
C ASN A 70 23.58 1.27 2.64
N LYS A 71 23.88 1.73 3.86
CA LYS A 71 23.90 3.16 4.23
C LYS A 71 22.61 3.90 3.85
N ILE A 72 21.45 3.23 3.93
CA ILE A 72 20.12 3.82 3.75
C ILE A 72 19.59 4.20 5.13
N CYS A 73 19.14 5.45 5.28
CA CYS A 73 18.64 5.93 6.55
C CYS A 73 17.32 5.24 6.92
N ILE A 74 17.28 4.71 8.13
CA ILE A 74 16.09 4.12 8.77
C ILE A 74 15.92 4.77 10.15
N PRO A 75 14.70 4.81 10.73
CA PRO A 75 14.55 5.18 12.13
C PRO A 75 15.35 4.22 13.01
N HIS A 76 15.86 4.73 14.14
CA HIS A 76 16.45 3.84 15.11
C HIS A 76 15.45 2.78 15.57
N TRP A 77 15.86 1.52 15.63
CA TRP A 77 15.03 0.42 16.09
C TRP A 77 15.81 -0.50 17.04
N THR A 78 15.10 -1.16 17.94
CA THR A 78 15.72 -2.01 18.96
C THR A 78 14.74 -3.06 19.47
N LEU A 79 15.27 -4.16 19.99
CA LEU A 79 14.53 -5.19 20.74
C LEU A 79 14.69 -5.02 22.26
N LYS A 80 15.52 -4.08 22.72
CA LYS A 80 15.79 -3.82 24.14
C LYS A 80 14.61 -3.07 24.79
N LYS A 81 14.35 -3.37 26.08
CA LYS A 81 13.22 -2.82 26.84
C LYS A 81 13.41 -1.40 27.38
N ASP A 82 14.66 -0.99 27.62
CA ASP A 82 14.97 0.31 28.22
C ASP A 82 14.99 1.41 27.17
N ILE A 83 13.81 1.89 26.84
CA ILE A 83 13.61 2.94 25.86
C ILE A 83 12.73 4.07 26.42
N SER A 84 12.95 5.28 25.89
CA SER A 84 12.14 6.46 26.20
C SER A 84 10.75 6.38 25.53
N SER A 85 9.83 7.25 25.96
CA SER A 85 8.47 7.37 25.44
C SER A 85 8.36 7.72 23.93
N ASN A 86 9.49 8.04 23.27
CA ASN A 86 9.52 8.45 21.86
C ASN A 86 9.64 7.27 20.88
N TYR A 87 9.10 6.13 21.23
CA TYR A 87 9.11 4.93 20.39
C TYR A 87 7.72 4.38 20.16
N LEU A 88 7.56 3.68 19.06
CA LEU A 88 6.40 2.87 18.70
C LEU A 88 6.73 1.40 18.89
N VAL A 89 5.75 0.61 19.24
CA VAL A 89 5.80 -0.86 19.09
C VAL A 89 5.25 -1.20 17.73
N LYS A 90 6.03 -1.91 16.93
CA LYS A 90 5.66 -2.38 15.59
C LYS A 90 5.90 -3.87 15.47
N ASP A 91 5.22 -4.48 14.52
CA ASP A 91 5.44 -5.87 14.16
C ASP A 91 6.05 -5.97 12.76
N PHE A 92 7.04 -6.84 12.56
CA PHE A 92 7.67 -7.05 11.25
C PHE A 92 6.69 -7.55 10.20
N LYS A 93 5.67 -8.29 10.63
CA LYS A 93 4.64 -8.85 9.74
C LYS A 93 3.44 -7.92 9.52
N SER A 94 3.42 -6.73 10.15
CA SER A 94 2.30 -5.81 10.06
C SER A 94 2.13 -5.24 8.66
N PHE A 95 0.88 -4.89 8.33
CA PHE A 95 0.50 -4.17 7.12
C PHE A 95 -0.61 -3.16 7.45
N GLY A 96 -0.76 -2.14 6.60
CA GLY A 96 -1.84 -1.14 6.74
C GLY A 96 -1.83 -0.30 8.01
N GLY A 97 -0.81 -0.42 8.88
CA GLY A 97 -0.71 0.31 10.13
C GLY A 97 -1.42 -0.34 11.32
N ASN A 98 -2.12 -1.47 11.14
CA ASN A 98 -2.99 -2.07 12.17
C ASN A 98 -2.26 -2.51 13.46
N MET A 99 -0.98 -2.90 13.35
CA MET A 99 -0.20 -3.40 14.50
C MET A 99 0.86 -2.38 14.94
N ILE A 100 0.53 -1.10 14.91
CA ILE A 100 1.39 -0.04 15.40
C ILE A 100 0.76 0.56 16.66
N ASN A 101 1.45 0.43 17.79
CA ASN A 101 0.99 0.96 19.06
C ASN A 101 1.98 1.98 19.62
N ASN A 102 1.48 2.97 20.36
CA ASN A 102 2.33 3.83 21.15
C ASN A 102 3.04 3.00 22.22
N TYR A 103 4.29 3.39 22.52
CA TYR A 103 5.03 2.76 23.61
C TYR A 103 4.31 2.98 24.94
N ILE A 104 4.00 1.89 25.62
CA ILE A 104 3.50 1.88 27.00
C ILE A 104 4.60 1.24 27.86
N LYS A 105 4.96 1.87 29.00
CA LYS A 105 5.94 1.29 29.94
C LYS A 105 5.54 -0.15 30.29
N LYS A 106 6.53 -1.06 30.31
CA LYS A 106 6.40 -2.49 30.64
C LYS A 106 5.79 -3.39 29.54
N ILE A 107 5.65 -2.94 28.29
CA ILE A 107 5.28 -3.86 27.20
C ILE A 107 6.35 -4.95 27.04
N LYS A 108 5.92 -6.21 27.05
CA LYS A 108 6.73 -7.35 26.67
C LYS A 108 6.54 -7.59 25.18
N LEU A 109 7.60 -7.40 24.38
CA LEU A 109 7.55 -7.70 22.95
C LEU A 109 7.38 -9.21 22.72
N ASN A 110 6.57 -9.56 21.73
CA ASN A 110 6.57 -10.91 21.16
C ASN A 110 7.75 -11.08 20.18
N LYS A 111 7.92 -12.30 19.62
CA LYS A 111 9.05 -12.65 18.73
C LYS A 111 9.12 -11.84 17.44
N THR A 112 7.99 -11.25 17.00
CA THR A 112 7.90 -10.49 15.75
C THR A 112 7.90 -8.98 15.95
N GLN A 113 7.78 -8.50 17.20
CA GLN A 113 7.68 -7.10 17.54
C GLN A 113 9.04 -6.45 17.79
N TYR A 114 9.08 -5.13 17.59
CA TYR A 114 10.24 -4.30 17.83
C TYR A 114 9.84 -2.87 18.19
N PHE A 115 10.75 -2.14 18.83
CA PHE A 115 10.60 -0.72 19.08
C PHE A 115 11.20 0.09 17.92
N GLN A 116 10.50 1.11 17.45
CA GLN A 116 10.99 2.03 16.43
C GLN A 116 10.84 3.47 16.90
N LYS A 117 11.92 4.26 16.81
CA LYS A 117 11.92 5.67 17.18
C LYS A 117 10.95 6.46 16.30
N ILE A 118 10.13 7.30 16.90
CA ILE A 118 9.21 8.19 16.21
C ILE A 118 10.01 9.28 15.48
N ILE A 119 9.76 9.43 14.18
CA ILE A 119 10.31 10.49 13.35
C ILE A 119 9.20 11.50 13.05
N LYS A 120 9.40 12.77 13.48
CA LYS A 120 8.46 13.85 13.16
C LYS A 120 8.69 14.31 11.71
N GLY A 121 7.78 13.98 10.82
CA GLY A 121 7.96 14.24 9.39
C GLY A 121 6.69 14.05 8.57
N GLU A 122 6.86 14.22 7.27
CA GLU A 122 5.82 13.93 6.30
C GLU A 122 5.95 12.50 5.81
N HIS A 123 4.88 11.72 5.96
CA HIS A 123 4.81 10.36 5.46
C HIS A 123 4.59 10.35 3.95
N ILE A 124 5.47 9.65 3.25
CA ILE A 124 5.52 9.58 1.79
C ILE A 124 5.45 8.12 1.37
N SER A 125 4.60 7.83 0.40
CA SER A 125 4.54 6.55 -0.29
C SER A 125 4.99 6.74 -1.73
N ILE A 126 5.96 5.92 -2.17
CA ILE A 126 6.46 5.96 -3.54
C ILE A 126 6.17 4.65 -4.21
N GLN A 127 5.52 4.73 -5.37
CA GLN A 127 5.39 3.58 -6.23
C GLN A 127 6.35 3.70 -7.40
N PHE A 128 7.10 2.63 -7.66
CA PHE A 128 8.09 2.58 -8.73
C PHE A 128 8.08 1.20 -9.40
N TYR A 129 8.42 1.19 -10.67
CA TYR A 129 8.62 -0.02 -11.45
C TYR A 129 10.12 -0.33 -11.52
N SER A 130 10.48 -1.59 -11.33
CA SER A 130 11.85 -2.09 -11.39
C SER A 130 11.97 -3.12 -12.50
N LYS A 131 13.03 -3.00 -13.30
CA LYS A 131 13.40 -3.97 -14.31
C LYS A 131 14.90 -3.82 -14.62
N ASP A 132 15.60 -4.94 -14.79
CA ASP A 132 17.01 -4.97 -15.22
C ASP A 132 17.91 -4.05 -14.36
N LEU A 133 17.74 -4.10 -13.03
CA LEU A 133 18.48 -3.30 -12.05
C LEU A 133 18.31 -1.77 -12.18
N ASP A 134 17.33 -1.32 -12.96
CA ASP A 134 16.95 0.10 -13.08
C ASP A 134 15.52 0.34 -12.57
N ILE A 135 15.12 1.60 -12.42
CA ILE A 135 13.81 1.97 -11.89
C ILE A 135 13.15 3.12 -12.65
N LYS A 136 11.82 3.10 -12.65
CA LYS A 136 10.98 4.25 -13.05
C LYS A 136 10.03 4.60 -11.91
N ILE A 137 10.12 5.81 -11.34
CA ILE A 137 9.14 6.29 -10.36
C ILE A 137 7.80 6.52 -11.08
N LEU A 138 6.74 5.90 -10.56
CA LEU A 138 5.40 5.98 -11.10
C LEU A 138 4.56 7.04 -10.38
N SER A 139 4.64 7.08 -9.05
CA SER A 139 3.97 8.09 -8.22
C SER A 139 4.74 8.40 -6.96
N ILE A 140 4.55 9.62 -6.45
CA ILE A 140 4.99 10.04 -5.11
C ILE A 140 3.77 10.66 -4.42
N CYS A 141 3.34 10.05 -3.33
CA CYS A 141 2.13 10.40 -2.61
C CYS A 141 2.44 10.77 -1.16
N LYS A 142 1.65 11.68 -0.60
CA LYS A 142 1.56 11.89 0.83
C LYS A 142 0.54 10.92 1.41
N GLN A 143 0.88 10.27 2.53
CA GLN A 143 -0.06 9.49 3.33
C GLN A 143 -0.77 10.41 4.33
N LEU A 144 -2.08 10.23 4.46
CA LEU A 144 -2.93 10.88 5.46
C LEU A 144 -3.54 9.78 6.33
N PHE A 145 -3.60 10.03 7.63
CA PHE A 145 -4.03 9.04 8.62
C PHE A 145 -5.37 9.45 9.23
N ARG A 146 -6.13 8.46 9.68
CA ARG A 146 -7.37 8.67 10.43
C ARG A 146 -7.07 9.39 11.74
N LYS A 147 -7.86 10.40 12.04
CA LYS A 147 -7.72 11.19 13.29
C LYS A 147 -8.64 10.68 14.41
N ASP A 148 -9.71 10.05 14.02
CA ASP A 148 -10.80 9.55 14.86
C ASP A 148 -10.59 8.10 15.34
N HIS A 149 -9.50 7.46 14.93
CA HIS A 149 -9.17 6.10 15.29
C HIS A 149 -8.16 6.05 16.44
N CYS A 150 -8.31 5.08 17.36
CA CYS A 150 -7.39 4.88 18.49
C CYS A 150 -5.93 4.61 18.04
N ASN A 151 -5.76 3.98 16.88
CA ASN A 151 -4.46 3.83 16.23
C ASN A 151 -4.24 4.99 15.25
N PRO A 152 -3.30 5.91 15.54
CA PRO A 152 -3.07 7.10 14.72
C PRO A 152 -2.33 6.82 13.41
N PHE A 153 -2.04 5.57 13.08
CA PHE A 153 -1.28 5.15 11.89
C PHE A 153 -2.13 4.43 10.85
N ILE A 154 -3.44 4.33 11.07
CA ILE A 154 -4.37 3.82 10.05
C ILE A 154 -4.46 4.81 8.90
N ILE A 155 -4.14 4.36 7.70
CA ILE A 155 -4.15 5.20 6.50
C ILE A 155 -5.60 5.55 6.14
N GLU A 156 -5.92 6.84 6.11
CA GLU A 156 -7.19 7.36 5.61
C GLU A 156 -7.15 7.57 4.10
N SER A 157 -6.06 8.17 3.62
CA SER A 157 -5.92 8.51 2.21
C SER A 157 -4.47 8.57 1.78
N ILE A 158 -4.25 8.37 0.49
CA ILE A 158 -3.00 8.76 -0.17
C ILE A 158 -3.31 9.79 -1.25
N VAL A 159 -2.47 10.82 -1.35
CA VAL A 159 -2.67 11.91 -2.29
C VAL A 159 -1.36 12.25 -2.97
N SER A 160 -1.35 12.29 -4.30
CA SER A 160 -0.16 12.69 -5.05
C SER A 160 0.26 14.11 -4.65
N LYS A 161 1.57 14.34 -4.54
CA LYS A 161 2.13 15.62 -4.12
C LYS A 161 3.27 16.04 -5.05
N LYS A 162 3.40 17.34 -5.24
CA LYS A 162 4.56 17.93 -5.93
C LYS A 162 5.73 18.08 -4.96
N PHE A 163 6.91 17.64 -5.37
CA PHE A 163 8.14 17.75 -4.59
C PHE A 163 9.19 18.55 -5.34
N LYS A 164 10.10 19.21 -4.60
CA LYS A 164 11.30 19.84 -5.19
C LYS A 164 12.15 18.77 -5.89
N ARG A 165 12.81 19.14 -6.98
CA ARG A 165 13.65 18.22 -7.77
C ARG A 165 14.74 17.55 -6.94
N THR A 166 15.31 18.26 -5.98
CA THR A 166 16.31 17.72 -5.04
C THR A 166 15.78 16.54 -4.22
N ILE A 167 14.52 16.63 -3.76
CA ILE A 167 13.87 15.53 -3.02
C ILE A 167 13.58 14.36 -3.96
N ILE A 168 13.04 14.63 -5.16
CA ILE A 168 12.78 13.59 -6.17
C ILE A 168 14.06 12.81 -6.49
N ASN A 169 15.18 13.50 -6.68
CA ASN A 169 16.46 12.87 -6.96
C ASN A 169 16.96 12.00 -5.78
N LYS A 170 16.78 12.45 -4.54
CA LYS A 170 17.10 11.64 -3.33
C LYS A 170 16.22 10.38 -3.27
N LEU A 171 14.92 10.51 -3.50
CA LEU A 171 13.98 9.41 -3.52
C LEU A 171 14.34 8.39 -4.61
N HIS A 172 14.63 8.86 -5.83
CA HIS A 172 15.09 8.00 -6.93
C HIS A 172 16.35 7.21 -6.55
N LYS A 173 17.37 7.86 -5.97
CA LYS A 173 18.59 7.19 -5.52
C LYS A 173 18.32 6.11 -4.48
N ILE A 174 17.41 6.36 -3.53
CA ILE A 174 17.03 5.37 -2.49
C ILE A 174 16.34 4.17 -3.15
N CYS A 175 15.32 4.41 -3.99
CA CYS A 175 14.60 3.35 -4.68
C CYS A 175 15.53 2.51 -5.57
N LEU A 176 16.45 3.16 -6.32
CA LEU A 176 17.42 2.47 -7.18
C LEU A 176 18.35 1.56 -6.36
N ARG A 177 18.87 2.05 -5.22
CA ARG A 177 19.76 1.24 -4.35
C ARG A 177 19.03 0.04 -3.76
N ILE A 178 17.78 0.23 -3.30
CA ILE A 178 16.94 -0.86 -2.77
C ILE A 178 16.62 -1.85 -3.89
N SER A 179 16.25 -1.36 -5.08
CA SER A 179 15.95 -2.21 -6.22
C SER A 179 17.13 -3.09 -6.61
N ARG A 180 18.32 -2.53 -6.72
CA ARG A 180 19.55 -3.28 -7.05
C ARG A 180 19.93 -4.28 -5.98
N PHE A 181 19.81 -3.90 -4.70
CA PHE A 181 20.19 -4.76 -3.58
C PHE A 181 19.29 -6.00 -3.47
N TYR A 182 17.98 -5.83 -3.66
CA TYR A 182 17.00 -6.91 -3.57
C TYR A 182 16.66 -7.55 -4.92
N ASN A 183 17.28 -7.10 -6.01
CA ASN A 183 16.93 -7.50 -7.37
C ASN A 183 15.42 -7.41 -7.63
N LEU A 184 14.84 -6.24 -7.31
CA LEU A 184 13.40 -6.03 -7.43
C LEU A 184 12.95 -6.10 -8.89
N ASN A 185 11.77 -6.67 -9.10
CA ASN A 185 11.09 -6.70 -10.39
C ASN A 185 9.65 -6.20 -10.29
N GLY A 186 9.13 -5.66 -11.40
CA GLY A 186 7.74 -5.19 -11.48
C GLY A 186 7.46 -3.97 -10.60
N ILE A 187 6.21 -3.81 -10.17
CA ILE A 187 5.74 -2.69 -9.36
C ILE A 187 6.08 -2.91 -7.89
N ASN A 188 6.64 -1.89 -7.26
CA ASN A 188 7.05 -1.88 -5.87
C ASN A 188 6.55 -0.61 -5.19
N ASN A 189 6.30 -0.68 -3.89
CA ASN A 189 5.93 0.46 -3.08
C ASN A 189 6.91 0.62 -1.89
N LEU A 190 7.42 1.83 -1.69
CA LEU A 190 8.33 2.18 -0.60
C LEU A 190 7.72 3.30 0.25
N ASP A 191 7.60 3.05 1.55
CA ASP A 191 7.11 4.03 2.51
C ASP A 191 8.26 4.67 3.27
N LEU A 192 8.24 6.02 3.33
CA LEU A 192 9.30 6.83 3.93
C LEU A 192 8.72 7.96 4.79
N ILE A 193 9.56 8.52 5.66
CA ILE A 193 9.29 9.78 6.34
C ILE A 193 10.33 10.82 5.89
N LEU A 194 9.85 11.96 5.38
CA LEU A 194 10.65 13.16 5.18
C LEU A 194 10.64 13.98 6.46
N GLU A 195 11.71 13.90 7.22
CA GLU A 195 11.83 14.60 8.50
C GLU A 195 11.71 16.13 8.33
N PHE A 196 10.95 16.79 9.20
CA PHE A 196 10.70 18.22 9.07
C PHE A 196 11.96 19.08 9.30
N LYS A 197 12.79 18.72 10.27
CA LYS A 197 13.95 19.50 10.70
C LYS A 197 15.12 19.38 9.72
N THR A 198 15.60 18.18 9.48
CA THR A 198 16.83 17.93 8.72
C THR A 198 16.59 17.66 7.23
N LYS A 199 15.33 17.47 6.83
CA LYS A 199 14.95 17.02 5.47
C LYS A 199 15.61 15.70 5.06
N LYS A 200 15.97 14.87 6.04
CA LYS A 200 16.42 13.49 5.82
C LYS A 200 15.22 12.61 5.48
N LEU A 201 15.47 11.61 4.65
CA LEU A 201 14.49 10.60 4.26
C LEU A 201 14.79 9.31 5.02
N PHE A 202 13.83 8.85 5.80
CA PHE A 202 13.91 7.60 6.55
C PHE A 202 13.00 6.56 5.92
N VAL A 203 13.57 5.44 5.48
CA VAL A 203 12.79 4.31 4.96
C VAL A 203 12.13 3.59 6.12
N ILE A 204 10.82 3.38 5.99
CA ILE A 204 9.98 2.73 7.01
C ILE A 204 9.67 1.30 6.61
N GLU A 205 9.26 1.09 5.34
CA GLU A 205 8.77 -0.18 4.86
C GLU A 205 8.95 -0.30 3.35
N LEU A 206 9.29 -1.50 2.88
CA LEU A 206 9.22 -1.90 1.49
C LEU A 206 8.07 -2.89 1.31
N ASN A 207 7.21 -2.62 0.37
CA ASN A 207 6.19 -3.54 -0.13
C ASN A 207 6.56 -3.90 -1.56
N ALA A 208 7.09 -5.10 -1.79
CA ALA A 208 7.60 -5.55 -3.08
C ALA A 208 6.43 -5.94 -4.03
N ARG A 209 5.40 -5.12 -4.07
CA ARG A 209 4.13 -5.30 -4.77
C ARG A 209 3.44 -3.96 -5.05
N PRO A 210 2.38 -3.94 -5.88
CA PRO A 210 1.52 -2.77 -6.05
C PRO A 210 0.95 -2.27 -4.72
N GLY A 211 0.84 -0.96 -4.57
CA GLY A 211 0.26 -0.28 -3.40
C GLY A 211 -1.01 0.49 -3.75
N LEU A 212 -1.59 1.21 -2.77
CA LEU A 212 -2.84 1.97 -2.91
C LEU A 212 -2.85 2.99 -4.07
N SER A 213 -1.68 3.44 -4.55
CA SER A 213 -1.60 4.37 -5.68
C SER A 213 -1.73 3.71 -7.06
N THR A 214 -1.90 2.39 -7.14
CA THR A 214 -1.94 1.64 -8.41
C THR A 214 -3.06 2.11 -9.32
N ASN A 215 -4.27 2.30 -8.80
CA ASN A 215 -5.41 2.75 -9.59
C ASN A 215 -5.20 4.16 -10.17
N MET A 216 -4.52 5.05 -9.42
CA MET A 216 -4.15 6.38 -9.93
C MET A 216 -3.14 6.30 -11.08
N ILE A 217 -2.22 5.34 -11.01
CA ILE A 217 -1.20 5.11 -12.02
C ILE A 217 -1.82 4.48 -13.26
N TYR A 218 -2.67 3.48 -13.08
CA TYR A 218 -3.34 2.77 -14.18
C TYR A 218 -4.18 3.71 -15.03
N SER A 219 -4.93 4.63 -14.42
CA SER A 219 -5.69 5.63 -15.16
C SER A 219 -4.83 6.55 -16.04
N LYS A 220 -3.56 6.77 -15.64
CA LYS A 220 -2.60 7.64 -16.33
C LYS A 220 -1.70 6.88 -17.30
N HIS A 221 -1.41 5.62 -17.03
CA HIS A 221 -0.38 4.83 -17.70
C HIS A 221 -0.89 3.42 -18.05
N LYS A 222 -2.01 3.33 -18.77
CA LYS A 222 -2.59 2.04 -19.23
C LYS A 222 -1.58 1.12 -19.93
N THR A 223 -0.46 1.67 -20.41
CA THR A 223 0.59 0.97 -21.14
C THR A 223 1.82 0.61 -20.30
N ILE A 224 1.84 0.87 -18.98
CA ILE A 224 3.02 0.55 -18.13
C ILE A 224 3.38 -0.94 -18.22
N PHE A 225 2.38 -1.81 -18.37
CA PHE A 225 2.57 -3.25 -18.49
C PHE A 225 2.86 -3.72 -19.92
N LYS A 226 2.62 -2.87 -20.95
CA LYS A 226 2.70 -3.26 -22.36
C LYS A 226 3.91 -2.68 -23.10
N LYS A 227 4.57 -1.62 -22.58
CA LYS A 227 5.70 -0.96 -23.25
C LYS A 227 7.02 -1.30 -22.58
N SER A 228 8.07 -1.35 -23.42
CA SER A 228 9.45 -1.40 -22.98
C SER A 228 9.74 -0.34 -21.92
N PHE A 229 10.60 -0.67 -20.98
CA PHE A 229 11.05 0.21 -19.91
C PHE A 229 11.79 1.41 -20.52
N GLU A 230 11.07 2.50 -20.73
CA GLU A 230 11.69 3.77 -21.15
C GLU A 230 12.19 4.52 -19.91
N LYS A 231 13.45 4.90 -19.92
CA LYS A 231 14.12 5.70 -18.86
C LYS A 231 13.60 7.13 -18.82
N GLU A 232 12.34 7.32 -18.52
CA GLU A 232 11.79 8.66 -18.34
C GLU A 232 12.02 9.17 -16.91
N LYS A 233 12.54 10.39 -16.82
CA LYS A 233 12.65 11.09 -15.54
C LYS A 233 11.25 11.43 -15.00
N PHE A 234 11.00 11.10 -13.73
CA PHE A 234 9.75 11.44 -13.07
C PHE A 234 9.46 12.94 -13.17
N LYS A 235 8.25 13.26 -13.62
CA LYS A 235 7.71 14.64 -13.66
C LYS A 235 6.61 14.77 -12.63
N ASN A 236 6.61 15.89 -11.89
CA ASN A 236 5.49 16.20 -11.00
C ASN A 236 4.17 16.21 -11.78
N PRO A 237 3.09 15.67 -11.21
CA PRO A 237 1.81 15.60 -11.89
C PRO A 237 1.21 17.00 -12.11
N SER A 238 0.57 17.21 -13.27
CA SER A 238 -0.21 18.43 -13.56
C SER A 238 -1.49 18.51 -12.73
N PHE A 239 -2.09 17.34 -12.42
CA PHE A 239 -3.25 17.18 -11.55
C PHE A 239 -2.87 16.42 -10.29
N PHE A 240 -3.50 16.75 -9.18
CA PHE A 240 -3.45 15.92 -7.98
C PHE A 240 -4.43 14.76 -8.12
N PHE A 241 -3.99 13.58 -7.72
CA PHE A 241 -4.79 12.36 -7.65
C PHE A 241 -4.82 11.89 -6.21
N GLY A 242 -5.93 11.31 -5.79
CA GLY A 242 -6.07 10.77 -4.45
C GLY A 242 -6.90 9.51 -4.43
N THR A 243 -6.54 8.63 -3.51
CA THR A 243 -7.31 7.48 -3.08
C THR A 243 -7.65 7.64 -1.61
N HIS A 244 -8.91 7.44 -1.26
CA HIS A 244 -9.42 7.47 0.10
C HIS A 244 -10.02 6.10 0.42
N ILE A 245 -9.75 5.59 1.61
CA ILE A 245 -10.29 4.33 2.11
C ILE A 245 -11.54 4.67 2.90
N ILE A 246 -12.67 4.09 2.54
CA ILE A 246 -13.89 4.16 3.33
C ILE A 246 -13.85 3.00 4.33
N TYR A 247 -13.94 3.32 5.61
CA TYR A 247 -14.02 2.36 6.70
C TYR A 247 -15.44 2.26 7.24
N SER A 248 -15.82 1.09 7.70
CA SER A 248 -17.08 0.91 8.41
C SER A 248 -16.99 1.46 9.83
N ASP A 249 -18.00 2.18 10.30
CA ASP A 249 -18.12 2.66 11.68
C ASP A 249 -18.82 1.66 12.61
N LYS A 250 -19.48 0.65 12.02
CA LYS A 250 -20.22 -0.43 12.70
C LYS A 250 -20.08 -1.74 11.91
N LYS A 251 -20.47 -2.84 12.52
CA LYS A 251 -20.63 -4.11 11.79
C LYS A 251 -21.70 -3.92 10.72
N LEU A 252 -21.37 -4.27 9.49
CA LEU A 252 -22.23 -4.14 8.31
C LEU A 252 -22.34 -5.49 7.61
N THR A 253 -23.56 -5.91 7.31
CA THR A 253 -23.85 -7.04 6.43
C THR A 253 -24.63 -6.50 5.25
N LEU A 254 -24.09 -6.64 4.04
CA LEU A 254 -24.69 -6.08 2.83
C LEU A 254 -25.93 -6.87 2.42
N ASN A 255 -27.08 -6.22 2.48
CA ASN A 255 -28.33 -6.78 1.94
C ASN A 255 -28.38 -6.62 0.40
N LYS A 256 -29.38 -7.27 -0.21
CA LYS A 256 -29.57 -7.27 -1.66
C LYS A 256 -29.68 -5.86 -2.25
N LYS A 257 -30.41 -4.94 -1.60
CA LYS A 257 -30.61 -3.57 -2.08
C LYS A 257 -29.31 -2.77 -2.04
N GLN A 258 -28.54 -2.88 -0.96
CA GLN A 258 -27.21 -2.27 -0.84
C GLN A 258 -26.26 -2.81 -1.91
N TYR A 259 -26.33 -4.10 -2.19
CA TYR A 259 -25.49 -4.71 -3.22
C TYR A 259 -25.90 -4.26 -4.63
N GLU A 260 -27.18 -4.09 -4.93
CA GLU A 260 -27.63 -3.49 -6.20
C GLU A 260 -27.09 -2.05 -6.38
N TYR A 261 -27.07 -1.24 -5.32
CA TYR A 261 -26.42 0.07 -5.37
C TYR A 261 -24.93 -0.06 -5.71
N ILE A 262 -24.22 -1.02 -5.08
CA ILE A 262 -22.79 -1.29 -5.36
C ILE A 262 -22.58 -1.71 -6.81
N LYS A 263 -23.42 -2.59 -7.36
CA LYS A 263 -23.39 -2.99 -8.78
C LYS A 263 -23.53 -1.78 -9.72
N ASN A 264 -24.40 -0.86 -9.41
CA ASN A 264 -24.62 0.32 -10.24
C ASN A 264 -23.39 1.25 -10.30
N ILE A 265 -22.58 1.28 -9.25
CA ILE A 265 -21.38 2.11 -9.20
C ILE A 265 -20.09 1.38 -9.59
N GLN A 266 -20.07 0.05 -9.71
CA GLN A 266 -18.86 -0.74 -9.96
C GLN A 266 -18.14 -0.37 -11.26
N PHE A 267 -18.87 0.12 -12.27
CA PHE A 267 -18.31 0.56 -13.55
C PHE A 267 -17.80 2.02 -13.50
N SER A 268 -18.02 2.71 -12.39
CA SER A 268 -17.50 4.06 -12.19
C SER A 268 -16.00 4.01 -11.90
N ASN A 269 -15.23 4.84 -12.60
CA ASN A 269 -13.79 4.97 -12.37
C ASN A 269 -13.42 5.57 -11.00
N ASN A 270 -14.43 5.90 -10.17
CA ASN A 270 -14.23 6.52 -8.87
C ASN A 270 -14.15 5.52 -7.72
N PHE A 271 -14.49 4.24 -7.93
CA PHE A 271 -14.51 3.23 -6.90
C PHE A 271 -13.69 2.00 -7.32
N SER A 272 -13.09 1.33 -6.33
CA SER A 272 -12.49 -0.01 -6.48
C SER A 272 -12.54 -0.77 -5.16
N GLU A 273 -12.22 -2.07 -5.20
CA GLU A 273 -12.28 -2.95 -4.04
C GLU A 273 -13.66 -2.91 -3.37
N LEU A 274 -14.71 -2.91 -4.19
CA LEU A 274 -16.10 -2.92 -3.72
C LEU A 274 -16.45 -4.26 -3.09
N PRO A 275 -17.21 -4.27 -1.98
CA PRO A 275 -17.59 -5.49 -1.29
C PRO A 275 -18.59 -6.31 -2.09
N ARG A 276 -18.72 -7.59 -1.72
CA ARG A 276 -19.62 -8.58 -2.33
C ARG A 276 -20.97 -8.63 -1.64
N GLU A 277 -21.92 -9.28 -2.29
CA GLU A 277 -23.20 -9.62 -1.67
C GLU A 277 -22.98 -10.52 -0.45
N ASN A 278 -23.70 -10.26 0.62
CA ASN A 278 -23.62 -10.97 1.91
C ASN A 278 -22.23 -10.90 2.58
N GLU A 279 -21.34 -10.03 2.12
CA GLU A 279 -20.08 -9.80 2.82
C GLU A 279 -20.33 -9.15 4.17
N ILE A 280 -19.69 -9.70 5.20
CA ILE A 280 -19.71 -9.13 6.53
C ILE A 280 -18.46 -8.28 6.69
N ILE A 281 -18.67 -7.00 6.99
CA ILE A 281 -17.59 -6.04 7.22
C ILE A 281 -17.66 -5.64 8.69
N GLU A 282 -16.62 -5.91 9.43
CA GLU A 282 -16.56 -5.54 10.85
C GLU A 282 -16.31 -4.03 11.01
N LYS A 283 -16.56 -3.54 12.21
CA LYS A 283 -16.22 -2.15 12.56
C LYS A 283 -14.72 -1.89 12.31
N ASP A 284 -14.42 -0.72 11.75
CA ASP A 284 -13.07 -0.27 11.38
C ASP A 284 -12.39 -1.06 10.24
N GLU A 285 -13.10 -1.98 9.58
CA GLU A 285 -12.61 -2.60 8.35
C GLU A 285 -12.89 -1.74 7.11
N PRO A 286 -12.01 -1.82 6.08
CA PRO A 286 -12.23 -1.14 4.81
C PRO A 286 -13.48 -1.64 4.08
N ILE A 287 -14.34 -0.73 3.63
CA ILE A 287 -15.48 -1.08 2.77
C ILE A 287 -15.06 -1.04 1.30
N CYS A 288 -14.43 0.07 0.87
CA CYS A 288 -13.96 0.23 -0.51
C CYS A 288 -12.96 1.38 -0.63
N LEU A 289 -12.42 1.57 -1.82
CA LEU A 289 -11.55 2.69 -2.19
C LEU A 289 -12.28 3.68 -3.07
N VAL A 290 -12.13 4.98 -2.77
CA VAL A 290 -12.62 6.09 -3.58
C VAL A 290 -11.47 6.81 -4.25
N HIS A 291 -11.60 7.08 -5.54
CA HIS A 291 -10.59 7.76 -6.35
C HIS A 291 -11.11 9.05 -6.95
N CYS A 292 -10.30 10.08 -6.94
CA CYS A 292 -10.61 11.27 -7.73
C CYS A 292 -9.35 12.07 -8.13
N LYS A 293 -9.56 13.07 -8.99
CA LYS A 293 -8.51 13.99 -9.44
C LYS A 293 -8.96 15.44 -9.35
N SER A 294 -8.00 16.36 -9.14
CA SER A 294 -8.26 17.81 -9.12
C SER A 294 -7.00 18.61 -9.49
N LYS A 295 -7.19 19.83 -9.98
CA LYS A 295 -6.09 20.78 -10.19
C LYS A 295 -5.53 21.34 -8.87
N LYS A 296 -6.34 21.37 -7.81
CA LYS A 296 -5.96 21.93 -6.48
C LYS A 296 -6.04 20.84 -5.41
N PHE A 297 -5.01 20.77 -4.54
CA PHE A 297 -4.92 19.79 -3.47
C PHE A 297 -6.09 19.87 -2.46
N LYS A 298 -6.46 21.09 -2.05
CA LYS A 298 -7.59 21.29 -1.12
C LYS A 298 -8.90 20.75 -1.72
N ILE A 299 -9.19 21.11 -2.98
CA ILE A 299 -10.40 20.66 -3.69
C ILE A 299 -10.41 19.12 -3.85
N LEU A 300 -9.25 18.50 -4.04
CA LEU A 300 -9.15 17.04 -4.10
C LEU A 300 -9.62 16.38 -2.81
N ARG A 301 -9.13 16.86 -1.66
CA ARG A 301 -9.53 16.34 -0.35
C ARG A 301 -11.02 16.50 -0.08
N ASP A 302 -11.57 17.66 -0.41
CA ASP A 302 -13.01 17.94 -0.25
C ASP A 302 -13.85 17.04 -1.16
N LYS A 303 -13.41 16.80 -2.41
CA LYS A 303 -14.06 15.87 -3.31
C LYS A 303 -14.06 14.43 -2.80
N LEU A 304 -12.90 13.93 -2.32
CA LEU A 304 -12.80 12.60 -1.76
C LEU A 304 -13.79 12.43 -0.60
N LYS A 305 -13.81 13.36 0.36
CA LYS A 305 -14.74 13.33 1.49
C LYS A 305 -16.21 13.38 1.04
N LYS A 306 -16.54 14.25 0.08
CA LYS A 306 -17.91 14.35 -0.44
C LYS A 306 -18.39 13.05 -1.10
N ILE A 307 -17.53 12.40 -1.92
CA ILE A 307 -17.85 11.12 -2.55
C ILE A 307 -18.03 10.04 -1.49
N SER A 308 -17.12 9.95 -0.51
CA SER A 308 -17.19 8.98 0.58
C SER A 308 -18.46 9.14 1.42
N TYR A 309 -18.78 10.37 1.80
CA TYR A 309 -20.02 10.67 2.54
C TYR A 309 -21.28 10.26 1.76
N LYS A 310 -21.35 10.59 0.45
CA LYS A 310 -22.47 10.19 -0.40
C LYS A 310 -22.60 8.66 -0.49
N PHE A 311 -21.48 7.95 -0.60
CA PHE A 311 -21.44 6.49 -0.64
C PHE A 311 -21.99 5.88 0.65
N ILE A 312 -21.48 6.30 1.81
CA ILE A 312 -21.94 5.80 3.12
C ILE A 312 -23.43 6.09 3.30
N ARG A 313 -23.86 7.32 3.04
CA ARG A 313 -25.27 7.69 3.14
C ARG A 313 -26.18 6.79 2.30
N ASN A 314 -25.79 6.47 1.06
CA ASN A 314 -26.57 5.60 0.19
C ASN A 314 -26.57 4.13 0.63
N LEU A 315 -25.55 3.70 1.37
CA LEU A 315 -25.53 2.38 1.99
C LEU A 315 -26.39 2.31 3.25
N GLU A 316 -26.57 3.44 3.95
CA GLU A 316 -27.25 3.49 5.24
C GLU A 316 -28.72 3.92 5.14
N LEU A 317 -29.15 4.41 3.97
CA LEU A 317 -30.55 4.79 3.78
C LEU A 317 -31.43 3.57 4.05
N PRO A 318 -32.32 3.62 5.08
CA PRO A 318 -33.33 2.62 5.27
C PRO A 318 -34.23 2.55 4.04
N ASP A 319 -34.90 1.43 3.88
CA ASP A 319 -35.86 1.24 2.80
C ASP A 319 -36.91 2.36 2.83
N GLY A 320 -36.84 3.31 1.89
CA GLY A 320 -37.91 4.23 1.59
C GLY A 320 -38.91 3.57 0.66
#